data_46161fe280f28736dec55187d8ba3e57
#
_entry.id   46161fe280f28736dec55187d8ba3e57
#
_cell.length_a   1.000
_cell.length_b   1.000
_cell.length_c   1.000
_cell.angle_alpha   90.00
_cell.angle_beta   90.00
_cell.angle_gamma   90.00
#
_symmetry.space_group_name_H-M   'P 1'
#
loop_
_entity.id
_entity.type
_entity.pdbx_description
1 polymer ?
#
loop_
_entity_poly.entity_id
_entity_poly.type
_entity_poly.pdbx_seq_one_letter_code
_entity_poly.pdbx_strand_id
1 'polypeptide(L)'
;MPDGFVPLRIKRVIPETRDTVSIVLDVPPGSVEQFDYQAGQFLTLLVSVDGSEHRRCYSMSSAPGLGEDLQITVKRDRDGLVSNWLNDRAAPGDQLPALPPQGRFVLHDGDRELIAFAGGSGITPVFSLLHTALVSGKRTARLFYANRSRDAVIFDEALASLNTRYADRFVLHHHLDDNSGFVTPADIEAFVRDAGDADVYICGPNEFMETVRTVLSASGVPADRLHVEHFDVNDIAAAAPPDTEVVTDEVTVVLDGVTTTASYDPGNTLLQTARMAGLRAPSSCEIGSCGTCMARLTQGTARMINNDALEPDEVEEGWVLTCQALPTSPTVRVVYE
;
A
#
# COMPACT_ATOMS: atom_id res chain seq x y z
N MET A 1 -19.15 12.35 -10.13
CA MET A 1 -17.84 11.76 -9.76
C MET A 1 -17.35 12.56 -8.58
N PRO A 2 -16.85 11.94 -7.51
CA PRO A 2 -16.26 12.68 -6.38
C PRO A 2 -15.07 13.53 -6.84
N ASP A 3 -14.79 14.62 -6.12
CA ASP A 3 -13.70 15.54 -6.44
C ASP A 3 -12.34 14.81 -6.48
N GLY A 4 -11.53 15.10 -7.47
CA GLY A 4 -10.17 14.60 -7.66
C GLY A 4 -10.04 13.26 -8.41
N PHE A 5 -11.13 12.53 -8.64
CA PHE A 5 -11.08 11.30 -9.42
C PHE A 5 -11.05 11.57 -10.93
N VAL A 6 -10.15 10.90 -11.62
CA VAL A 6 -10.01 10.93 -13.09
C VAL A 6 -10.44 9.57 -13.65
N PRO A 7 -11.34 9.52 -14.66
CA PRO A 7 -11.74 8.25 -15.25
C PRO A 7 -10.61 7.73 -16.17
N LEU A 8 -9.94 6.67 -15.72
CA LEU A 8 -8.95 5.95 -16.53
C LEU A 8 -9.64 4.85 -17.33
N ARG A 9 -9.34 4.75 -18.63
CA ARG A 9 -9.91 3.72 -19.48
C ARG A 9 -9.10 2.43 -19.39
N ILE A 10 -9.75 1.29 -19.21
CA ILE A 10 -9.09 -0.01 -19.32
C ILE A 10 -8.69 -0.25 -20.80
N LYS A 11 -7.40 -0.37 -21.04
CA LYS A 11 -6.83 -0.67 -22.35
C LYS A 11 -6.76 -2.18 -22.60
N ARG A 12 -6.34 -2.93 -21.60
CA ARG A 12 -6.20 -4.39 -21.63
C ARG A 12 -6.41 -4.98 -20.22
N VAL A 13 -6.85 -6.23 -20.19
CA VAL A 13 -6.86 -7.07 -18.99
C VAL A 13 -6.04 -8.32 -19.31
N ILE A 14 -5.04 -8.62 -18.51
CA ILE A 14 -4.08 -9.70 -18.74
C ILE A 14 -4.20 -10.69 -17.57
N PRO A 15 -4.61 -11.94 -17.81
CA PRO A 15 -4.55 -12.98 -16.78
C PRO A 15 -3.08 -13.27 -16.41
N GLU A 16 -2.77 -13.17 -15.11
CA GLU A 16 -1.43 -13.52 -14.58
C GLU A 16 -1.44 -14.93 -13.98
N THR A 17 -2.46 -15.20 -13.19
CA THR A 17 -2.72 -16.51 -12.57
C THR A 17 -4.23 -16.78 -12.60
N ARG A 18 -4.67 -17.93 -12.09
CA ARG A 18 -6.13 -18.24 -11.98
C ARG A 18 -6.92 -17.26 -11.10
N ASP A 19 -6.23 -16.53 -10.21
CA ASP A 19 -6.82 -15.61 -9.22
C ASP A 19 -6.25 -14.20 -9.29
N THR A 20 -5.55 -13.85 -10.39
CA THR A 20 -4.90 -12.54 -10.51
C THR A 20 -4.97 -12.04 -11.95
N VAL A 21 -5.31 -10.77 -12.11
CA VAL A 21 -5.29 -10.06 -13.40
C VAL A 21 -4.47 -8.78 -13.31
N SER A 22 -3.75 -8.46 -14.37
CA SER A 22 -3.17 -7.13 -14.60
C SER A 22 -4.13 -6.30 -15.44
N ILE A 23 -4.38 -5.07 -15.02
CA ILE A 23 -5.25 -4.11 -15.69
C ILE A 23 -4.39 -2.95 -16.20
N VAL A 24 -4.27 -2.86 -17.51
CA VAL A 24 -3.53 -1.79 -18.19
C VAL A 24 -4.47 -0.62 -18.42
N LEU A 25 -4.07 0.54 -17.97
CA LEU A 25 -4.89 1.75 -17.95
C LEU A 25 -4.35 2.80 -18.93
N ASP A 26 -5.27 3.51 -19.54
CA ASP A 26 -5.01 4.61 -20.47
C ASP A 26 -5.36 5.92 -19.74
N VAL A 27 -4.33 6.74 -19.53
CA VAL A 27 -4.48 8.04 -18.86
C VAL A 27 -4.93 9.08 -19.90
N PRO A 28 -6.01 9.83 -19.64
CA PRO A 28 -6.45 10.89 -20.55
C PRO A 28 -5.33 11.93 -20.80
N PRO A 29 -5.15 12.42 -22.04
CA PRO A 29 -4.06 13.35 -22.38
C PRO A 29 -3.96 14.59 -21.48
N GLY A 30 -5.08 15.09 -20.97
CA GLY A 30 -5.12 16.26 -20.08
C GLY A 30 -4.74 15.96 -18.62
N SER A 31 -4.51 14.69 -18.27
CA SER A 31 -4.19 14.24 -16.90
C SER A 31 -2.84 13.53 -16.79
N VAL A 32 -2.07 13.44 -17.87
CA VAL A 32 -0.80 12.68 -17.89
C VAL A 32 0.16 13.14 -16.80
N GLU A 33 0.34 14.45 -16.60
CA GLU A 33 1.21 15.01 -15.57
C GLU A 33 0.75 14.65 -14.15
N GLN A 34 -0.56 14.50 -13.93
CA GLN A 34 -1.11 14.13 -12.62
C GLN A 34 -0.90 12.64 -12.31
N PHE A 35 -0.66 11.82 -13.33
CA PHE A 35 -0.44 10.38 -13.21
C PHE A 35 1.04 10.00 -13.41
N ASP A 36 1.93 10.99 -13.38
CA ASP A 36 3.36 10.70 -13.23
C ASP A 36 3.61 10.13 -11.82
N TYR A 37 4.43 9.08 -11.71
CA TYR A 37 4.57 8.34 -10.46
C TYR A 37 5.98 7.80 -10.24
N GLN A 38 6.26 7.45 -9.00
CA GLN A 38 7.47 6.75 -8.60
C GLN A 38 7.17 5.25 -8.46
N ALA A 39 8.14 4.41 -8.80
CA ALA A 39 8.01 2.97 -8.64
C ALA A 39 7.66 2.61 -7.19
N GLY A 40 6.68 1.73 -7.01
CA GLY A 40 6.15 1.30 -5.72
C GLY A 40 4.89 2.03 -5.25
N GLN A 41 4.55 3.20 -5.83
CA GLN A 41 3.31 3.91 -5.52
C GLN A 41 2.05 3.14 -5.97
N PHE A 42 0.88 3.57 -5.50
CA PHE A 42 -0.41 2.96 -5.79
C PHE A 42 -1.44 3.96 -6.31
N LEU A 43 -2.51 3.46 -6.92
CA LEU A 43 -3.72 4.18 -7.26
C LEU A 43 -4.83 3.86 -6.27
N THR A 44 -5.61 4.88 -5.87
CA THR A 44 -6.89 4.68 -5.21
C THR A 44 -7.99 4.67 -6.28
N LEU A 45 -8.63 3.52 -6.47
CA LEU A 45 -9.75 3.36 -7.38
C LEU A 45 -11.08 3.57 -6.67
N LEU A 46 -12.05 4.13 -7.38
CA LEU A 46 -13.46 4.17 -6.99
C LEU A 46 -14.22 3.18 -7.87
N VAL A 47 -14.68 2.08 -7.25
CA VAL A 47 -15.36 1.00 -7.97
C VAL A 47 -16.80 0.89 -7.46
N SER A 48 -17.77 0.90 -8.37
CA SER A 48 -19.16 0.70 -8.04
C SER A 48 -19.50 -0.80 -8.16
N VAL A 49 -19.89 -1.40 -7.04
CA VAL A 49 -20.34 -2.79 -6.97
C VAL A 49 -21.74 -2.81 -6.37
N ASP A 50 -22.70 -3.38 -7.10
CA ASP A 50 -24.12 -3.50 -6.71
C ASP A 50 -24.76 -2.16 -6.27
N GLY A 51 -24.34 -1.06 -6.90
CA GLY A 51 -24.86 0.30 -6.65
C GLY A 51 -24.18 1.02 -5.47
N SER A 52 -23.23 0.39 -4.80
CA SER A 52 -22.42 1.01 -3.75
C SER A 52 -21.01 1.34 -4.25
N GLU A 53 -20.50 2.51 -3.87
CA GLU A 53 -19.15 2.94 -4.21
C GLU A 53 -18.14 2.48 -3.16
N HIS A 54 -17.04 1.91 -3.64
CA HIS A 54 -15.95 1.39 -2.81
C HIS A 54 -14.63 1.98 -3.27
N ARG A 55 -13.82 2.48 -2.32
CA ARG A 55 -12.44 2.88 -2.57
C ARG A 55 -11.51 1.73 -2.24
N ARG A 56 -10.56 1.44 -3.14
CA ARG A 56 -9.51 0.42 -2.93
C ARG A 56 -8.21 0.86 -3.56
N CYS A 57 -7.12 0.58 -2.87
CA CYS A 57 -5.77 0.88 -3.33
C CYS A 57 -5.16 -0.34 -4.03
N TYR A 58 -4.50 -0.08 -5.15
CA TYR A 58 -3.74 -1.08 -5.90
C TYR A 58 -2.43 -0.50 -6.35
N SER A 59 -1.33 -1.14 -5.95
CA SER A 59 0.01 -0.73 -6.35
C SER A 59 0.19 -0.85 -7.86
N MET A 60 0.91 0.10 -8.43
CA MET A 60 1.32 0.01 -9.81
C MET A 60 2.38 -1.08 -9.97
N SER A 61 2.20 -1.90 -10.99
CA SER A 61 3.12 -2.98 -11.35
C SER A 61 3.92 -2.69 -12.61
N SER A 62 3.63 -1.59 -13.32
CA SER A 62 4.47 -1.05 -14.39
C SER A 62 5.66 -0.27 -13.83
N ALA A 63 6.66 -0.05 -14.67
CA ALA A 63 7.84 0.74 -14.32
C ALA A 63 7.73 2.16 -14.89
N PRO A 64 7.79 3.20 -14.04
CA PRO A 64 7.71 4.59 -14.50
C PRO A 64 8.91 4.98 -15.35
N GLY A 65 8.70 5.88 -16.31
CA GLY A 65 9.77 6.42 -17.15
C GLY A 65 10.32 5.49 -18.21
N LEU A 66 9.82 4.25 -18.32
CA LEU A 66 10.27 3.26 -19.32
C LEU A 66 9.38 3.20 -20.57
N GLY A 67 8.40 4.10 -20.70
CA GLY A 67 7.46 4.11 -21.82
C GLY A 67 6.40 3.00 -21.74
N GLU A 68 6.22 2.42 -20.56
CA GLU A 68 5.16 1.45 -20.29
C GLU A 68 3.83 2.15 -20.03
N ASP A 69 2.74 1.48 -20.41
CA ASP A 69 1.40 1.90 -19.99
C ASP A 69 1.25 1.73 -18.46
N LEU A 70 0.47 2.59 -17.82
CA LEU A 70 0.13 2.47 -16.42
C LEU A 70 -0.58 1.13 -16.17
N GLN A 71 -0.09 0.34 -15.24
CA GLN A 71 -0.63 -0.98 -14.93
C GLN A 71 -0.75 -1.19 -13.43
N ILE A 72 -1.89 -1.71 -13.01
CA ILE A 72 -2.11 -2.28 -11.68
C ILE A 72 -2.34 -3.78 -11.80
N THR A 73 -2.05 -4.53 -10.74
CA THR A 73 -2.30 -5.97 -10.71
C THR A 73 -3.10 -6.34 -9.48
N VAL A 74 -4.21 -7.02 -9.72
CA VAL A 74 -5.24 -7.30 -8.72
C VAL A 74 -5.37 -8.80 -8.51
N LYS A 75 -4.95 -9.27 -7.34
CA LYS A 75 -5.22 -10.63 -6.88
C LYS A 75 -6.57 -10.68 -6.15
N ARG A 76 -7.33 -11.76 -6.37
CA ARG A 76 -8.55 -12.01 -5.61
C ARG A 76 -8.23 -12.20 -4.14
N ASP A 77 -8.91 -11.46 -3.30
CA ASP A 77 -8.99 -11.76 -1.89
C ASP A 77 -10.20 -12.66 -1.64
N ARG A 78 -10.11 -13.59 -0.66
CA ARG A 78 -11.13 -14.58 -0.38
C ARG A 78 -12.51 -13.95 -0.19
N ASP A 79 -12.58 -12.86 0.58
CA ASP A 79 -13.81 -12.14 0.92
C ASP A 79 -13.85 -10.73 0.32
N GLY A 80 -12.92 -10.43 -0.60
CA GLY A 80 -12.74 -9.12 -1.19
C GLY A 80 -13.77 -8.80 -2.26
N LEU A 81 -14.72 -7.93 -1.97
CA LEU A 81 -15.77 -7.52 -2.89
C LEU A 81 -15.20 -6.91 -4.19
N VAL A 82 -14.33 -5.93 -4.08
CA VAL A 82 -13.78 -5.18 -5.23
C VAL A 82 -12.76 -6.00 -6.01
N SER A 83 -11.85 -6.72 -5.32
CA SER A 83 -10.85 -7.54 -5.99
C SER A 83 -11.48 -8.67 -6.81
N ASN A 84 -12.55 -9.28 -6.30
CA ASN A 84 -13.31 -10.29 -7.04
C ASN A 84 -14.06 -9.66 -8.22
N TRP A 85 -14.73 -8.52 -8.01
CA TRP A 85 -15.43 -7.81 -9.07
C TRP A 85 -14.48 -7.42 -10.23
N LEU A 86 -13.31 -6.86 -9.92
CA LEU A 86 -12.31 -6.49 -10.94
C LEU A 86 -11.84 -7.71 -11.74
N ASN A 87 -11.58 -8.84 -11.08
CA ASN A 87 -11.18 -10.06 -11.76
C ASN A 87 -12.29 -10.67 -12.64
N ASP A 88 -13.59 -10.49 -12.25
CA ASP A 88 -14.72 -11.08 -12.96
C ASP A 88 -15.29 -10.18 -14.06
N ARG A 89 -15.19 -8.86 -13.90
CA ARG A 89 -15.98 -7.90 -14.68
C ARG A 89 -15.17 -6.89 -15.45
N ALA A 90 -13.93 -6.55 -15.00
CA ALA A 90 -13.14 -5.56 -15.70
C ALA A 90 -12.87 -5.97 -17.15
N ALA A 91 -13.19 -5.10 -18.09
CA ALA A 91 -13.05 -5.37 -19.53
C ALA A 91 -12.44 -4.16 -20.26
N PRO A 92 -11.74 -4.40 -21.38
CA PRO A 92 -11.25 -3.31 -22.23
C PRO A 92 -12.38 -2.37 -22.64
N GLY A 93 -12.16 -1.06 -22.45
CA GLY A 93 -13.14 0.00 -22.73
C GLY A 93 -13.88 0.51 -21.48
N ASP A 94 -13.91 -0.23 -20.38
CA ASP A 94 -14.47 0.23 -19.13
C ASP A 94 -13.67 1.40 -18.56
N GLN A 95 -14.31 2.19 -17.70
CA GLN A 95 -13.69 3.29 -16.98
C GLN A 95 -13.57 2.97 -15.49
N LEU A 96 -12.37 3.15 -14.97
CA LEU A 96 -12.06 3.06 -13.56
C LEU A 96 -11.66 4.47 -13.07
N PRO A 97 -12.52 5.17 -12.33
CA PRO A 97 -12.14 6.41 -11.68
C PRO A 97 -11.01 6.17 -10.68
N ALA A 98 -9.93 6.94 -10.80
CA ALA A 98 -8.75 6.83 -9.96
C ALA A 98 -8.30 8.19 -9.45
N LEU A 99 -7.76 8.24 -8.23
CA LEU A 99 -6.99 9.38 -7.77
C LEU A 99 -5.57 9.32 -8.35
N PRO A 100 -4.88 10.46 -8.46
CA PRO A 100 -3.46 10.49 -8.79
C PRO A 100 -2.64 9.54 -7.91
N PRO A 101 -1.49 9.04 -8.40
CA PRO A 101 -0.60 8.14 -7.66
C PRO A 101 -0.20 8.67 -6.29
N GLN A 102 -0.15 7.79 -5.30
CA GLN A 102 0.20 8.09 -3.92
C GLN A 102 1.01 6.96 -3.30
N GLY A 103 1.55 7.19 -2.10
CA GLY A 103 2.31 6.20 -1.32
C GLY A 103 3.75 6.61 -1.09
N ARG A 104 4.29 6.16 0.05
CA ARG A 104 5.66 6.41 0.49
C ARG A 104 6.61 5.24 0.20
N PHE A 105 6.08 4.07 -0.14
CA PHE A 105 6.86 2.91 -0.53
C PHE A 105 7.41 3.09 -1.94
N VAL A 106 8.52 3.82 -2.05
CA VAL A 106 9.10 4.25 -3.33
C VAL A 106 10.54 3.81 -3.47
N LEU A 107 11.01 3.68 -4.71
CA LEU A 107 12.42 3.41 -4.99
C LEU A 107 13.25 4.64 -4.60
N HIS A 108 14.08 4.48 -3.58
CA HIS A 108 15.02 5.52 -3.18
C HIS A 108 16.19 5.60 -4.15
N ASP A 109 16.65 6.83 -4.40
CA ASP A 109 17.85 7.08 -5.21
C ASP A 109 19.10 6.51 -4.55
N GLY A 110 20.04 6.01 -5.36
CA GLY A 110 21.33 5.51 -4.89
C GLY A 110 21.80 4.27 -5.62
N ASP A 111 23.02 3.84 -5.28
CA ASP A 111 23.69 2.70 -5.89
C ASP A 111 23.74 1.45 -5.00
N ARG A 112 23.10 1.51 -3.80
CA ARG A 112 23.06 0.35 -2.89
C ARG A 112 22.34 -0.81 -3.52
N GLU A 113 22.71 -2.02 -3.12
CA GLU A 113 21.96 -3.21 -3.48
C GLU A 113 20.48 -3.07 -3.07
N LEU A 114 19.57 -3.48 -3.95
CA LEU A 114 18.15 -3.56 -3.63
C LEU A 114 17.83 -5.00 -3.24
N ILE A 115 17.43 -5.21 -2.00
CA ILE A 115 16.94 -6.52 -1.55
C ILE A 115 15.43 -6.41 -1.37
N ALA A 116 14.70 -7.31 -2.00
CA ALA A 116 13.25 -7.33 -1.92
C ALA A 116 12.73 -8.66 -1.40
N PHE A 117 11.76 -8.58 -0.50
CA PHE A 117 10.98 -9.72 0.01
C PHE A 117 9.53 -9.51 -0.39
N ALA A 118 9.01 -10.41 -1.23
CA ALA A 118 7.64 -10.38 -1.68
C ALA A 118 6.89 -11.65 -1.29
N GLY A 119 5.66 -11.50 -0.79
CA GLY A 119 4.75 -12.62 -0.53
C GLY A 119 3.48 -12.49 -1.35
N GLY A 120 3.18 -13.45 -2.24
CA GLY A 120 1.97 -13.45 -3.06
C GLY A 120 1.76 -12.15 -3.84
N SER A 121 0.65 -11.42 -3.57
CA SER A 121 0.34 -10.13 -4.22
C SER A 121 1.29 -8.98 -3.84
N GLY A 122 2.07 -9.12 -2.77
CA GLY A 122 3.11 -8.14 -2.42
C GLY A 122 4.19 -7.96 -3.48
N ILE A 123 4.21 -8.83 -4.48
CA ILE A 123 5.08 -8.67 -5.66
C ILE A 123 4.71 -7.43 -6.50
N THR A 124 3.49 -6.89 -6.41
CA THR A 124 3.05 -5.82 -7.32
C THR A 124 3.88 -4.55 -7.20
N PRO A 125 4.03 -3.90 -6.02
CA PRO A 125 4.94 -2.76 -5.90
C PRO A 125 6.40 -3.18 -6.04
N VAL A 126 6.77 -4.35 -5.53
CA VAL A 126 8.15 -4.85 -5.59
C VAL A 126 8.60 -5.07 -7.04
N PHE A 127 7.74 -5.57 -7.91
CA PHE A 127 8.06 -5.73 -9.35
C PHE A 127 8.33 -4.38 -10.02
N SER A 128 7.51 -3.35 -9.72
CA SER A 128 7.73 -1.98 -10.20
C SER A 128 9.10 -1.44 -9.77
N LEU A 129 9.46 -1.61 -8.48
CA LEU A 129 10.77 -1.21 -7.94
C LEU A 129 11.93 -1.92 -8.65
N LEU A 130 11.86 -3.25 -8.72
CA LEU A 130 12.91 -4.07 -9.34
C LEU A 130 13.09 -3.77 -10.82
N HIS A 131 11.98 -3.71 -11.56
CA HIS A 131 12.00 -3.42 -12.99
C HIS A 131 12.62 -2.04 -13.25
N THR A 132 12.19 -1.02 -12.51
CA THR A 132 12.76 0.33 -12.61
C THR A 132 14.25 0.33 -12.26
N ALA A 133 14.66 -0.26 -11.14
CA ALA A 133 16.06 -0.29 -10.70
C ALA A 133 16.98 -1.00 -11.69
N LEU A 134 16.51 -2.13 -12.27
CA LEU A 134 17.31 -2.93 -13.20
C LEU A 134 17.42 -2.28 -14.60
N VAL A 135 16.36 -1.63 -15.07
CA VAL A 135 16.37 -1.05 -16.43
C VAL A 135 17.00 0.33 -16.45
N SER A 136 16.67 1.21 -15.49
CA SER A 136 17.14 2.59 -15.48
C SER A 136 18.52 2.80 -14.83
N GLY A 137 19.00 1.82 -14.04
CA GLY A 137 20.21 1.93 -13.24
C GLY A 137 21.23 0.82 -13.45
N LYS A 138 22.25 0.84 -12.57
CA LYS A 138 23.30 -0.20 -12.47
C LYS A 138 23.22 -0.97 -11.16
N ARG A 139 22.17 -0.78 -10.37
CA ARG A 139 21.99 -1.44 -9.08
C ARG A 139 21.99 -2.96 -9.24
N THR A 140 22.60 -3.63 -8.30
CA THR A 140 22.35 -5.06 -8.07
C THR A 140 21.04 -5.21 -7.32
N ALA A 141 20.33 -6.29 -7.57
CA ALA A 141 19.06 -6.58 -6.93
C ALA A 141 18.94 -8.06 -6.57
N ARG A 142 18.28 -8.35 -5.46
CA ARG A 142 17.87 -9.70 -5.06
C ARG A 142 16.38 -9.70 -4.74
N LEU A 143 15.67 -10.72 -5.19
CA LEU A 143 14.27 -10.95 -4.86
C LEU A 143 14.12 -12.32 -4.19
N PHE A 144 13.61 -12.32 -2.95
CA PHE A 144 13.03 -13.47 -2.29
C PHE A 144 11.52 -13.43 -2.49
N TYR A 145 10.97 -14.38 -3.26
CA TYR A 145 9.55 -14.36 -3.61
C TYR A 145 8.84 -15.63 -3.10
N ALA A 146 8.04 -15.46 -2.05
CA ALA A 146 7.28 -16.51 -1.41
C ALA A 146 5.88 -16.65 -2.01
N ASN A 147 5.49 -17.88 -2.33
CA ASN A 147 4.16 -18.24 -2.83
C ASN A 147 3.74 -19.61 -2.32
N ARG A 148 2.43 -19.87 -2.32
CA ARG A 148 1.90 -21.19 -1.93
C ARG A 148 2.36 -22.31 -2.87
N SER A 149 2.39 -22.02 -4.18
CA SER A 149 2.71 -22.99 -5.24
C SER A 149 3.20 -22.28 -6.50
N ARG A 150 3.77 -23.01 -7.44
CA ARG A 150 4.30 -22.45 -8.69
C ARG A 150 3.22 -21.77 -9.55
N ASP A 151 2.01 -22.30 -9.60
CA ASP A 151 0.88 -21.74 -10.35
C ASP A 151 0.29 -20.46 -9.74
N ALA A 152 0.71 -20.10 -8.52
CA ALA A 152 0.34 -18.87 -7.84
C ALA A 152 1.37 -17.73 -8.02
N VAL A 153 2.46 -17.98 -8.74
CA VAL A 153 3.52 -16.99 -8.99
C VAL A 153 3.04 -15.95 -9.99
N ILE A 154 2.79 -14.74 -9.51
CA ILE A 154 2.44 -13.60 -10.37
C ILE A 154 3.72 -13.11 -11.07
N PHE A 155 3.61 -12.71 -12.35
CA PHE A 155 4.73 -12.26 -13.19
C PHE A 155 5.82 -13.30 -13.43
N ASP A 156 5.51 -14.60 -13.41
CA ASP A 156 6.51 -15.67 -13.52
C ASP A 156 7.39 -15.53 -14.77
N GLU A 157 6.77 -15.33 -15.96
CA GLU A 157 7.50 -15.15 -17.21
C GLU A 157 8.31 -13.84 -17.24
N ALA A 158 7.74 -12.75 -16.71
CA ALA A 158 8.41 -11.46 -16.66
C ALA A 158 9.63 -11.48 -15.73
N LEU A 159 9.51 -12.11 -14.56
CA LEU A 159 10.62 -12.31 -13.62
C LEU A 159 11.72 -13.20 -14.19
N ALA A 160 11.35 -14.29 -14.87
CA ALA A 160 12.32 -15.16 -15.56
C ALA A 160 13.07 -14.41 -16.68
N SER A 161 12.37 -13.57 -17.43
CA SER A 161 12.96 -12.70 -18.46
C SER A 161 13.94 -11.69 -17.85
N LEU A 162 13.56 -11.01 -16.77
CA LEU A 162 14.45 -10.08 -16.03
C LEU A 162 15.68 -10.83 -15.50
N ASN A 163 15.49 -11.99 -14.90
CA ASN A 163 16.58 -12.79 -14.36
C ASN A 163 17.57 -13.26 -15.43
N THR A 164 17.07 -13.57 -16.62
CA THR A 164 17.92 -13.93 -17.76
C THR A 164 18.65 -12.71 -18.30
N ARG A 165 17.95 -11.57 -18.45
CA ARG A 165 18.51 -10.34 -19.04
C ARG A 165 19.56 -9.68 -18.14
N TYR A 166 19.41 -9.79 -16.82
CA TYR A 166 20.26 -9.15 -15.82
C TYR A 166 20.94 -10.18 -14.91
N ALA A 167 21.32 -11.35 -15.45
CA ALA A 167 21.91 -12.45 -14.70
C ALA A 167 23.22 -12.10 -13.95
N ASP A 168 23.89 -11.03 -14.38
CA ASP A 168 25.12 -10.51 -13.74
C ASP A 168 24.83 -9.66 -12.48
N ARG A 169 23.60 -9.20 -12.29
CA ARG A 169 23.23 -8.27 -11.20
C ARG A 169 21.84 -8.45 -10.64
N PHE A 170 21.10 -9.48 -11.03
CA PHE A 170 19.80 -9.83 -10.45
C PHE A 170 19.78 -11.28 -10.01
N VAL A 171 19.38 -11.52 -8.75
CA VAL A 171 19.19 -12.85 -8.17
C VAL A 171 17.72 -13.02 -7.83
N LEU A 172 17.09 -14.02 -8.43
CA LEU A 172 15.70 -14.41 -8.16
C LEU A 172 15.67 -15.71 -7.38
N HIS A 173 15.11 -15.68 -6.18
CA HIS A 173 14.84 -16.84 -5.34
C HIS A 173 13.33 -17.04 -5.17
N HIS A 174 12.81 -18.17 -5.67
CA HIS A 174 11.44 -18.59 -5.40
C HIS A 174 11.37 -19.49 -4.19
N HIS A 175 10.55 -19.14 -3.20
CA HIS A 175 10.17 -19.99 -2.09
C HIS A 175 8.74 -20.47 -2.31
N LEU A 176 8.53 -21.80 -2.32
CA LEU A 176 7.20 -22.39 -2.56
C LEU A 176 6.80 -23.23 -1.37
N ASP A 177 5.68 -22.85 -0.71
CA ASP A 177 5.21 -23.47 0.53
C ASP A 177 4.87 -24.95 0.36
N ASP A 178 4.36 -25.35 -0.83
CA ASP A 178 4.05 -26.75 -1.16
C ASP A 178 5.31 -27.65 -1.23
N ASN A 179 6.47 -27.06 -1.46
CA ASN A 179 7.75 -27.78 -1.50
C ASN A 179 8.55 -27.70 -0.20
N SER A 180 8.53 -26.52 0.45
CA SER A 180 9.47 -26.19 1.55
C SER A 180 8.79 -25.86 2.87
N GLY A 181 7.42 -25.80 2.90
CA GLY A 181 6.68 -25.25 4.01
C GLY A 181 6.74 -23.72 4.03
N PHE A 182 6.21 -23.11 5.09
CA PHE A 182 6.25 -21.64 5.24
C PHE A 182 7.68 -21.14 5.43
N VAL A 183 7.91 -19.89 5.02
CA VAL A 183 9.20 -19.21 5.17
C VAL A 183 9.62 -19.18 6.64
N THR A 184 10.85 -19.56 6.91
CA THR A 184 11.45 -19.59 8.25
C THR A 184 12.50 -18.48 8.42
N PRO A 185 12.84 -18.08 9.66
CA PRO A 185 13.98 -17.19 9.92
C PRO A 185 15.28 -17.63 9.24
N ALA A 186 15.57 -18.95 9.24
CA ALA A 186 16.77 -19.48 8.63
C ALA A 186 16.85 -19.29 7.10
N ASP A 187 15.70 -19.32 6.41
CA ASP A 187 15.64 -19.05 4.97
C ASP A 187 16.01 -17.60 4.67
N ILE A 188 15.50 -16.68 5.49
CA ILE A 188 15.78 -15.24 5.36
C ILE A 188 17.25 -14.95 5.67
N GLU A 189 17.77 -15.47 6.80
CA GLU A 189 19.20 -15.35 7.18
C GLU A 189 20.12 -15.87 6.07
N ALA A 190 19.79 -17.01 5.48
CA ALA A 190 20.56 -17.58 4.39
C ALA A 190 20.57 -16.69 3.16
N PHE A 191 19.42 -16.06 2.82
CA PHE A 191 19.28 -15.20 1.66
C PHE A 191 20.04 -13.88 1.80
N VAL A 192 20.10 -13.30 3.01
CA VAL A 192 20.79 -12.03 3.26
C VAL A 192 22.23 -12.17 3.77
N ARG A 193 22.73 -13.39 3.94
CA ARG A 193 24.04 -13.66 4.58
C ARG A 193 25.18 -12.85 3.99
N ASP A 194 25.20 -12.69 2.68
CA ASP A 194 26.26 -11.97 1.95
C ASP A 194 25.77 -10.58 1.48
N ALA A 195 24.65 -10.13 2.03
CA ALA A 195 24.15 -8.78 1.73
C ALA A 195 25.04 -7.75 2.42
N GLY A 196 25.50 -6.79 1.63
CA GLY A 196 26.23 -5.63 2.16
C GLY A 196 25.29 -4.53 2.61
N ASP A 197 25.69 -3.31 2.31
CA ASP A 197 24.87 -2.11 2.52
C ASP A 197 23.72 -2.04 1.50
N ALA A 198 22.54 -2.45 1.90
CA ALA A 198 21.37 -2.59 1.02
C ALA A 198 20.17 -1.78 1.50
N ASP A 199 19.32 -1.35 0.56
CA ASP A 199 17.96 -0.90 0.83
C ASP A 199 17.01 -2.11 0.72
N VAL A 200 16.21 -2.35 1.74
CA VAL A 200 15.36 -3.54 1.82
C VAL A 200 13.89 -3.16 1.71
N TYR A 201 13.19 -3.80 0.78
CA TYR A 201 11.77 -3.59 0.51
C TYR A 201 10.96 -4.84 0.82
N ILE A 202 9.90 -4.70 1.60
CA ILE A 202 9.13 -5.83 2.11
C ILE A 202 7.65 -5.60 1.83
N CYS A 203 6.98 -6.53 1.14
CA CYS A 203 5.53 -6.50 0.95
C CYS A 203 4.97 -7.92 0.83
N GLY A 204 3.90 -8.20 1.57
CA GLY A 204 3.26 -9.51 1.59
C GLY A 204 2.31 -9.69 2.78
N PRO A 205 1.92 -10.93 3.11
CA PRO A 205 1.12 -11.21 4.29
C PRO A 205 1.82 -10.78 5.58
N ASN A 206 1.06 -10.32 6.57
CA ASN A 206 1.58 -9.73 7.81
C ASN A 206 2.57 -10.66 8.53
N GLU A 207 2.24 -11.95 8.69
CA GLU A 207 3.13 -12.91 9.35
C GLU A 207 4.47 -13.10 8.62
N PHE A 208 4.44 -13.07 7.28
CA PHE A 208 5.65 -13.12 6.46
C PHE A 208 6.49 -11.85 6.67
N MET A 209 5.88 -10.67 6.57
CA MET A 209 6.59 -9.40 6.73
C MET A 209 7.20 -9.25 8.13
N GLU A 210 6.48 -9.65 9.18
CA GLU A 210 6.97 -9.60 10.56
C GLU A 210 8.15 -10.55 10.76
N THR A 211 8.11 -11.75 10.17
CA THR A 211 9.24 -12.69 10.20
C THR A 211 10.48 -12.09 9.54
N VAL A 212 10.30 -11.48 8.34
CA VAL A 212 11.38 -10.81 7.61
C VAL A 212 11.97 -9.65 8.42
N ARG A 213 11.10 -8.75 8.93
CA ARG A 213 11.54 -7.59 9.75
C ARG A 213 12.33 -8.01 10.97
N THR A 214 11.83 -8.99 11.71
CA THR A 214 12.47 -9.49 12.93
C THR A 214 13.90 -9.98 12.64
N VAL A 215 14.08 -10.79 11.59
CA VAL A 215 15.39 -11.32 11.21
C VAL A 215 16.33 -10.20 10.76
N LEU A 216 15.86 -9.28 9.92
CA LEU A 216 16.69 -8.19 9.40
C LEU A 216 17.10 -7.22 10.50
N SER A 217 16.20 -6.89 11.43
CA SER A 217 16.51 -6.05 12.59
C SER A 217 17.55 -6.73 13.50
N ALA A 218 17.40 -8.04 13.76
CA ALA A 218 18.38 -8.82 14.53
C ALA A 218 19.74 -8.92 13.81
N SER A 219 19.75 -8.87 12.49
CA SER A 219 20.98 -8.85 11.67
C SER A 219 21.63 -7.46 11.57
N GLY A 220 21.05 -6.43 12.22
CA GLY A 220 21.60 -5.08 12.29
C GLY A 220 21.32 -4.21 11.07
N VAL A 221 20.32 -4.55 10.26
CA VAL A 221 19.87 -3.67 9.17
C VAL A 221 19.25 -2.41 9.78
N PRO A 222 19.72 -1.20 9.43
CA PRO A 222 19.16 0.05 9.95
C PRO A 222 17.69 0.23 9.62
N ALA A 223 16.90 0.78 10.55
CA ALA A 223 15.46 0.95 10.37
C ALA A 223 15.10 1.87 9.19
N ASP A 224 15.89 2.90 8.93
CA ASP A 224 15.75 3.83 7.81
C ASP A 224 16.01 3.21 6.42
N ARG A 225 16.41 1.93 6.40
CA ARG A 225 16.61 1.14 5.17
C ARG A 225 15.61 0.01 5.02
N LEU A 226 14.71 -0.16 5.99
CA LEU A 226 13.65 -1.14 5.94
C LEU A 226 12.35 -0.45 5.49
N HIS A 227 11.97 -0.67 4.24
CA HIS A 227 10.75 -0.12 3.66
C HIS A 227 9.69 -1.21 3.62
N VAL A 228 8.54 -0.96 4.22
CA VAL A 228 7.45 -1.95 4.33
C VAL A 228 6.18 -1.37 3.75
N GLU A 229 5.46 -2.16 2.96
CA GLU A 229 4.13 -1.82 2.43
C GLU A 229 3.11 -2.85 2.88
N HIS A 230 2.02 -2.38 3.48
CA HIS A 230 0.92 -3.21 3.97
C HIS A 230 -0.30 -3.10 3.07
N PHE A 231 -0.96 -4.23 2.79
CA PHE A 231 -2.18 -4.29 1.96
C PHE A 231 -3.47 -4.53 2.74
N ASP A 232 -3.38 -4.69 4.06
CA ASP A 232 -4.52 -5.11 4.86
C ASP A 232 -5.54 -3.99 5.03
N VAL A 233 -6.74 -4.23 4.50
CA VAL A 233 -7.92 -3.38 4.61
C VAL A 233 -9.04 -4.07 5.42
N ASN A 234 -8.94 -5.38 5.64
CA ASN A 234 -10.09 -6.20 6.05
C ASN A 234 -10.16 -6.57 7.54
N ASP A 235 -9.12 -6.40 8.34
CA ASP A 235 -9.17 -6.72 9.77
C ASP A 235 -9.70 -5.56 10.65
N ILE A 236 -10.09 -4.46 10.03
CA ILE A 236 -10.48 -3.22 10.71
C ILE A 236 -11.84 -3.34 11.41
N ALA A 237 -12.71 -4.24 10.96
CA ALA A 237 -14.02 -4.43 11.58
C ALA A 237 -14.00 -5.36 12.82
N ALA A 238 -12.90 -6.08 13.04
CA ALA A 238 -12.80 -7.10 14.09
C ALA A 238 -11.79 -6.80 15.21
N ALA A 239 -11.03 -5.72 15.13
CA ALA A 239 -10.05 -5.36 16.15
C ALA A 239 -10.73 -4.80 17.39
N ALA A 240 -10.95 -5.69 18.33
CA ALA A 240 -11.16 -5.57 19.75
C ALA A 240 -12.23 -4.57 20.27
N PRO A 241 -13.09 -5.03 21.19
CA PRO A 241 -13.98 -4.15 21.92
C PRO A 241 -13.17 -3.11 22.70
N PRO A 242 -13.74 -1.94 22.95
CA PRO A 242 -13.09 -0.94 23.77
C PRO A 242 -13.00 -1.46 25.21
N ASP A 243 -11.81 -1.88 25.64
CA ASP A 243 -11.49 -1.96 27.04
C ASP A 243 -11.22 -0.53 27.52
N THR A 244 -12.26 0.24 27.64
CA THR A 244 -12.48 1.34 28.57
C THR A 244 -13.71 2.13 28.12
N GLU A 245 -14.68 2.29 29.00
CA GLU A 245 -15.83 3.19 28.90
C GLU A 245 -15.40 4.68 28.93
N VAL A 246 -14.51 5.11 28.06
CA VAL A 246 -14.30 6.55 27.87
C VAL A 246 -15.23 6.98 26.75
N VAL A 247 -16.34 7.59 27.14
CA VAL A 247 -17.27 8.21 26.19
C VAL A 247 -16.64 9.51 25.73
N THR A 248 -16.35 9.61 24.43
CA THR A 248 -15.98 10.89 23.82
C THR A 248 -17.27 11.67 23.57
N ASP A 249 -17.32 12.91 24.06
CA ASP A 249 -18.48 13.79 23.92
C ASP A 249 -18.32 14.70 22.70
N GLU A 250 -17.14 15.28 22.53
CA GLU A 250 -16.89 16.31 21.54
C GLU A 250 -15.54 16.13 20.82
N VAL A 251 -15.55 16.44 19.53
CA VAL A 251 -14.35 16.55 18.69
C VAL A 251 -14.25 17.97 18.13
N THR A 252 -13.14 18.63 18.39
CA THR A 252 -12.81 19.92 17.82
C THR A 252 -11.83 19.74 16.67
N VAL A 253 -12.20 20.21 15.49
CA VAL A 253 -11.39 20.17 14.28
C VAL A 253 -10.98 21.58 13.90
N VAL A 254 -9.69 21.79 13.65
CA VAL A 254 -9.15 23.02 13.08
C VAL A 254 -8.72 22.74 11.66
N LEU A 255 -9.33 23.39 10.71
CA LEU A 255 -9.05 23.24 9.28
C LEU A 255 -8.98 24.64 8.65
N ASP A 256 -7.91 24.95 7.92
CA ASP A 256 -7.67 26.26 7.30
C ASP A 256 -7.83 27.44 8.28
N GLY A 257 -7.42 27.27 9.53
CA GLY A 257 -7.53 28.26 10.61
C GLY A 257 -8.95 28.42 11.18
N VAL A 258 -9.95 27.69 10.66
CA VAL A 258 -11.31 27.68 11.19
C VAL A 258 -11.46 26.54 12.20
N THR A 259 -11.99 26.88 13.39
CA THR A 259 -12.26 25.91 14.47
C THR A 259 -13.73 25.51 14.44
N THR A 260 -14.01 24.23 14.34
CA THR A 260 -15.37 23.66 14.39
C THR A 260 -15.41 22.58 15.46
N THR A 261 -16.37 22.64 16.37
CA THR A 261 -16.62 21.62 17.38
C THR A 261 -17.91 20.86 17.03
N ALA A 262 -17.85 19.55 17.08
CA ALA A 262 -18.96 18.67 16.79
C ALA A 262 -19.14 17.62 17.88
N SER A 263 -20.37 17.21 18.16
CA SER A 263 -20.66 16.05 18.99
C SER A 263 -20.11 14.79 18.30
N TYR A 264 -19.59 13.89 19.09
CA TYR A 264 -19.04 12.65 18.60
C TYR A 264 -20.08 11.52 18.61
N ASP A 265 -20.26 10.86 17.50
CA ASP A 265 -21.05 9.64 17.41
C ASP A 265 -20.11 8.43 17.57
N PRO A 266 -20.36 7.55 18.58
CA PRO A 266 -19.48 6.42 18.87
C PRO A 266 -19.23 5.51 17.65
N GLY A 267 -17.95 5.19 17.45
CA GLY A 267 -17.51 4.35 16.33
C GLY A 267 -17.06 5.13 15.09
N ASN A 268 -17.30 6.44 15.03
CA ASN A 268 -16.80 7.25 13.93
C ASN A 268 -15.32 7.57 14.09
N THR A 269 -14.61 7.63 12.99
CA THR A 269 -13.26 8.19 12.96
C THR A 269 -13.31 9.72 13.05
N LEU A 270 -12.17 10.34 13.36
CA LEU A 270 -12.05 11.81 13.38
C LEU A 270 -12.41 12.42 12.01
N LEU A 271 -12.04 11.75 10.90
CA LEU A 271 -12.41 12.18 9.55
C LEU A 271 -13.92 12.11 9.32
N GLN A 272 -14.57 11.03 9.74
CA GLN A 272 -16.03 10.89 9.62
C GLN A 272 -16.75 11.96 10.42
N THR A 273 -16.30 12.22 11.65
CA THR A 273 -16.85 13.28 12.51
C THR A 273 -16.67 14.66 11.87
N ALA A 274 -15.50 14.96 11.29
CA ALA A 274 -15.26 16.20 10.56
C ALA A 274 -16.23 16.38 9.36
N ARG A 275 -16.46 15.32 8.59
CA ARG A 275 -17.40 15.33 7.46
C ARG A 275 -18.85 15.54 7.90
N MET A 276 -19.26 14.87 8.97
CA MET A 276 -20.62 15.08 9.53
C MET A 276 -20.82 16.51 10.02
N ALA A 277 -19.76 17.16 10.49
CA ALA A 277 -19.75 18.58 10.80
C ALA A 277 -19.70 19.51 9.57
N GLY A 278 -19.76 18.95 8.35
CA GLY A 278 -19.74 19.71 7.09
C GLY A 278 -18.36 20.17 6.64
N LEU A 279 -17.28 19.70 7.27
CA LEU A 279 -15.91 20.05 6.89
C LEU A 279 -15.42 19.18 5.72
N ARG A 280 -14.66 19.80 4.82
CA ARG A 280 -13.96 19.11 3.73
C ARG A 280 -12.52 18.79 4.14
N ALA A 281 -12.36 18.01 5.20
CA ALA A 281 -11.03 17.60 5.66
C ALA A 281 -10.29 16.80 4.58
N PRO A 282 -8.97 17.01 4.41
CA PRO A 282 -8.16 16.28 3.44
C PRO A 282 -8.27 14.77 3.65
N SER A 283 -8.48 14.02 2.57
CA SER A 283 -8.54 12.56 2.62
C SER A 283 -8.39 11.98 1.22
N SER A 284 -7.86 10.76 1.16
CA SER A 284 -7.69 10.03 -0.10
C SER A 284 -7.98 8.54 0.08
N CYS A 285 -7.01 7.73 0.47
CA CYS A 285 -7.14 6.26 0.54
C CYS A 285 -8.19 5.81 1.58
N GLU A 286 -8.27 6.48 2.71
CA GLU A 286 -9.13 6.18 3.87
C GLU A 286 -8.83 4.83 4.53
N ILE A 287 -7.65 4.25 4.26
CA ILE A 287 -7.18 2.98 4.81
C ILE A 287 -5.89 3.10 5.64
N GLY A 288 -5.38 4.33 5.82
CA GLY A 288 -4.20 4.56 6.64
C GLY A 288 -2.86 4.55 5.91
N SER A 289 -2.82 4.45 4.57
CA SER A 289 -1.57 4.22 3.83
C SER A 289 -1.02 5.43 3.09
N CYS A 290 -1.81 6.52 2.88
CA CYS A 290 -1.35 7.64 2.02
C CYS A 290 -0.89 8.89 2.78
N GLY A 291 -1.20 9.02 4.06
CA GLY A 291 -0.88 10.21 4.85
C GLY A 291 -1.72 11.45 4.56
N THR A 292 -2.57 11.47 3.51
CA THR A 292 -3.33 12.67 3.10
C THR A 292 -4.22 13.25 4.20
N CYS A 293 -4.73 12.40 5.08
CA CYS A 293 -5.62 12.80 6.19
C CYS A 293 -4.85 13.02 7.50
N MET A 294 -3.52 13.14 7.46
CA MET A 294 -2.76 13.38 8.69
C MET A 294 -3.12 14.72 9.31
N ALA A 295 -3.26 14.74 10.61
CA ALA A 295 -3.53 15.93 11.40
C ALA A 295 -2.88 15.77 12.77
N ARG A 296 -2.60 16.89 13.44
CA ARG A 296 -1.96 16.88 14.74
C ARG A 296 -2.98 16.86 15.87
N LEU A 297 -2.88 15.87 16.73
CA LEU A 297 -3.67 15.78 17.96
C LEU A 297 -3.09 16.74 19.00
N THR A 298 -3.78 17.84 19.26
CA THR A 298 -3.31 18.89 20.18
C THR A 298 -3.96 18.83 21.56
N GLN A 299 -5.04 18.05 21.70
CA GLN A 299 -5.71 17.80 22.97
C GLN A 299 -6.41 16.45 22.93
N GLY A 300 -6.38 15.73 24.05
CA GLY A 300 -6.99 14.42 24.20
C GLY A 300 -6.14 13.28 23.61
N THR A 301 -6.75 12.13 23.45
CA THR A 301 -6.12 10.91 22.90
C THR A 301 -7.00 10.28 21.86
N ALA A 302 -6.36 9.62 20.88
CA ALA A 302 -7.03 8.81 19.87
C ALA A 302 -6.19 7.57 19.57
N ARG A 303 -6.86 6.49 19.17
CA ARG A 303 -6.23 5.24 18.72
C ARG A 303 -6.42 5.10 17.22
N MET A 304 -5.36 4.88 16.49
CA MET A 304 -5.45 4.53 15.07
C MET A 304 -5.75 3.04 14.91
N ILE A 305 -6.70 2.73 14.03
CA ILE A 305 -7.07 1.36 13.67
C ILE A 305 -5.95 0.76 12.81
N ASN A 306 -5.49 1.51 11.83
CA ASN A 306 -4.35 1.19 10.97
C ASN A 306 -3.45 2.42 10.80
N ASN A 307 -2.14 2.19 10.70
CA ASN A 307 -1.14 3.23 10.42
C ASN A 307 0.02 2.65 9.61
N ASP A 308 -0.05 2.83 8.29
CA ASP A 308 1.02 2.44 7.36
C ASP A 308 1.76 3.68 6.81
N ALA A 309 1.30 4.89 7.16
CA ALA A 309 1.82 6.12 6.57
C ALA A 309 2.64 6.98 7.53
N LEU A 310 2.45 6.87 8.85
CA LEU A 310 3.19 7.66 9.84
C LEU A 310 4.29 6.83 10.47
N GLU A 311 5.47 7.42 10.54
CA GLU A 311 6.59 6.85 11.27
C GLU A 311 6.35 6.90 12.79
N PRO A 312 7.02 6.05 13.60
CA PRO A 312 6.85 6.04 15.05
C PRO A 312 7.09 7.38 15.74
N ASP A 313 8.08 8.16 15.29
CA ASP A 313 8.40 9.49 15.80
C ASP A 313 7.30 10.52 15.46
N GLU A 314 6.69 10.45 14.28
CA GLU A 314 5.54 11.28 13.92
C GLU A 314 4.35 11.00 14.87
N VAL A 315 4.09 9.72 15.19
CA VAL A 315 3.04 9.33 16.13
C VAL A 315 3.36 9.84 17.56
N GLU A 316 4.62 9.77 18.00
CA GLU A 316 5.05 10.30 19.28
C GLU A 316 4.90 11.83 19.36
N GLU A 317 5.07 12.54 18.25
CA GLU A 317 4.82 13.98 18.12
C GLU A 317 3.32 14.35 18.12
N GLY A 318 2.43 13.37 18.10
CA GLY A 318 0.99 13.55 18.15
C GLY A 318 0.30 13.59 16.79
N TRP A 319 0.97 13.16 15.71
CA TRP A 319 0.33 13.02 14.42
C TRP A 319 -0.59 11.79 14.39
N VAL A 320 -1.73 11.93 13.75
CA VAL A 320 -2.70 10.84 13.55
C VAL A 320 -3.26 10.86 12.13
N LEU A 321 -3.58 9.69 11.62
CA LEU A 321 -4.36 9.53 10.39
C LEU A 321 -5.83 9.62 10.73
N THR A 322 -6.47 10.74 10.48
CA THR A 322 -7.86 11.00 10.93
C THR A 322 -8.87 10.03 10.34
N CYS A 323 -8.59 9.43 9.20
CA CYS A 323 -9.44 8.37 8.61
C CYS A 323 -9.39 7.06 9.41
N GLN A 324 -8.39 6.88 10.27
CA GLN A 324 -8.17 5.69 11.08
C GLN A 324 -8.22 5.96 12.58
N ALA A 325 -8.24 7.23 13.00
CA ALA A 325 -8.17 7.61 14.38
C ALA A 325 -9.56 7.62 15.05
N LEU A 326 -9.71 6.78 16.06
CA LEU A 326 -10.88 6.74 16.96
C LEU A 326 -10.54 7.51 18.23
N PRO A 327 -11.33 8.50 18.64
CA PRO A 327 -11.15 9.20 19.91
C PRO A 327 -11.19 8.24 21.11
N THR A 328 -10.33 8.49 22.10
CA THR A 328 -10.23 7.67 23.33
C THR A 328 -10.20 8.53 24.62
N SER A 329 -10.52 9.81 24.51
CA SER A 329 -10.69 10.72 25.64
C SER A 329 -12.00 11.51 25.52
N PRO A 330 -12.55 12.10 26.60
CA PRO A 330 -13.84 12.81 26.57
C PRO A 330 -13.89 13.93 25.55
N THR A 331 -12.80 14.64 25.36
CA THR A 331 -12.66 15.69 24.33
C THR A 331 -11.38 15.47 23.53
N VAL A 332 -11.46 15.69 22.24
CA VAL A 332 -10.34 15.58 21.31
C VAL A 332 -10.24 16.82 20.44
N ARG A 333 -9.04 17.33 20.25
CA ARG A 333 -8.77 18.43 19.31
C ARG A 333 -7.71 18.01 18.30
N VAL A 334 -8.05 18.11 17.02
CA VAL A 334 -7.14 17.86 15.90
C VAL A 334 -7.00 19.10 15.03
N VAL A 335 -5.77 19.31 14.54
CA VAL A 335 -5.41 20.46 13.69
C VAL A 335 -4.83 19.91 12.38
N TYR A 336 -5.44 20.23 11.27
CA TYR A 336 -4.87 20.02 9.94
C TYR A 336 -3.93 21.19 9.65
N GLU A 337 -2.68 20.87 9.30
CA GLU A 337 -1.60 21.86 9.01
C GLU A 337 -1.41 22.02 7.50
#